data_3e3a961a326bb0f148a76ba9e89074f4
#
_entry.id   3e3a961a326bb0f148a76ba9e89074f4
#
_cell.length_a   1.000
_cell.length_b   1.000
_cell.length_c   1.000
_cell.angle_alpha   90.00
_cell.angle_beta   90.00
_cell.angle_gamma   90.00
#
_symmetry.space_group_name_H-M   'P 1'
#
loop_
_entity.id
_entity.type
_entity.pdbx_description
1 polymer ?
#
loop_
_entity_poly.entity_id
_entity_poly.type
_entity_poly.pdbx_seq_one_letter_code
_entity_poly.pdbx_strand_id
1 'polypeptide(L)'
;MRKNFRLIMGKNCISEVLRASPSRIVEVYTSQKSDDALYRELIKKKIRVKEVPKRDLGSLVNSDSHQSYVAAVKERGQPALKDFLVSSRDADKNLVVMLDSIYDPQNLGAILRSCECFGVDLVIY
;
A
#
# COMPACT_ATOMS: atom_id res chain seq x y z
N MET A 1 -9.05 13.00 -17.31
CA MET A 1 -9.00 12.57 -15.90
C MET A 1 -7.76 11.69 -15.70
N ARG A 2 -6.74 12.18 -15.03
CA ARG A 2 -5.63 11.32 -14.59
C ARG A 2 -6.19 10.40 -13.49
N LYS A 3 -6.29 9.11 -13.78
CA LYS A 3 -6.62 8.12 -12.77
C LYS A 3 -5.43 8.06 -11.79
N ASN A 4 -5.61 8.52 -10.57
CA ASN A 4 -4.57 8.48 -9.52
C ASN A 4 -4.37 7.03 -9.06
N PHE A 5 -3.64 6.27 -9.86
CA PHE A 5 -3.20 4.91 -9.52
C PHE A 5 -1.71 4.91 -9.30
N ARG A 6 -1.31 4.19 -8.29
CA ARG A 6 0.09 3.86 -8.01
C ARG A 6 0.31 2.37 -8.29
N LEU A 7 1.44 2.04 -8.89
CA LEU A 7 1.86 0.65 -9.00
C LEU A 7 2.63 0.25 -7.73
N ILE A 8 2.26 -0.89 -7.18
CA ILE A 8 2.98 -1.57 -6.11
C ILE A 8 3.41 -2.94 -6.60
N MET A 9 4.49 -3.48 -6.07
CA MET A 9 5.04 -4.77 -6.48
C MET A 9 5.38 -5.66 -5.30
N GLY A 10 5.39 -6.97 -5.55
CA GLY A 10 5.74 -8.00 -4.59
C GLY A 10 4.54 -8.56 -3.83
N LYS A 11 4.63 -9.86 -3.51
CA LYS A 11 3.56 -10.61 -2.86
C LYS A 11 3.14 -10.00 -1.51
N ASN A 12 4.12 -9.63 -0.69
CA ASN A 12 3.85 -9.11 0.65
C ASN A 12 3.11 -7.77 0.61
N CYS A 13 3.56 -6.82 -0.22
CA CYS A 13 2.90 -5.53 -0.37
C CYS A 13 1.45 -5.69 -0.84
N ILE A 14 1.22 -6.55 -1.83
CA ILE A 14 -0.12 -6.77 -2.37
C ILE A 14 -1.01 -7.48 -1.35
N SER A 15 -0.49 -8.48 -0.62
CA SER A 15 -1.22 -9.18 0.45
C SER A 15 -1.63 -8.22 1.57
N GLU A 16 -0.78 -7.29 1.96
CA GLU A 16 -1.11 -6.27 2.97
C GLU A 16 -2.26 -5.35 2.50
N VAL A 17 -2.20 -4.86 1.26
CA VAL A 17 -3.30 -4.03 0.72
C VAL A 17 -4.58 -4.85 0.58
N LEU A 18 -4.48 -6.11 0.16
CA LEU A 18 -5.62 -7.03 0.03
C LEU A 18 -6.31 -7.29 1.37
N ARG A 19 -5.54 -7.36 2.45
CA ARG A 19 -6.04 -7.54 3.82
C ARG A 19 -6.66 -6.27 4.37
N ALA A 20 -5.95 -5.15 4.28
CA ALA A 20 -6.32 -3.90 4.91
C ALA A 20 -7.37 -3.09 4.13
N SER A 21 -7.32 -3.11 2.81
CA SER A 21 -8.16 -2.26 1.95
C SER A 21 -8.31 -2.83 0.54
N PRO A 22 -8.99 -3.98 0.35
CA PRO A 22 -9.09 -4.67 -0.94
C PRO A 22 -9.74 -3.80 -2.03
N SER A 23 -10.65 -2.92 -1.68
CA SER A 23 -11.32 -1.98 -2.61
C SER A 23 -10.38 -0.96 -3.28
N ARG A 24 -9.17 -0.82 -2.77
CA ARG A 24 -8.14 0.02 -3.39
C ARG A 24 -7.44 -0.68 -4.55
N ILE A 25 -7.42 -2.01 -4.58
CA ILE A 25 -6.81 -2.76 -5.67
C ILE A 25 -7.71 -2.65 -6.89
N VAL A 26 -7.20 -2.08 -7.96
CA VAL A 26 -7.92 -1.90 -9.23
C VAL A 26 -7.73 -3.12 -10.10
N GLU A 27 -6.49 -3.56 -10.23
CA GLU A 27 -6.09 -4.67 -11.08
C GLU A 27 -4.72 -5.20 -10.62
N VAL A 28 -4.52 -6.49 -10.78
CA VAL A 28 -3.25 -7.17 -10.50
C VAL A 28 -2.73 -7.82 -11.77
N TYR A 29 -1.45 -7.64 -12.03
CA TYR A 29 -0.72 -8.27 -13.12
C TYR A 29 0.20 -9.34 -12.54
N THR A 30 0.20 -10.53 -13.09
CA THR A 30 1.01 -11.63 -12.59
C THR A 30 1.43 -12.59 -13.68
N SER A 31 2.58 -13.21 -13.50
CA SER A 31 3.01 -14.37 -14.30
C SER A 31 2.71 -15.71 -13.61
N GLN A 32 2.08 -15.69 -12.44
CA GLN A 32 1.63 -16.87 -11.70
C GLN A 32 0.26 -17.34 -12.21
N LYS A 33 -0.06 -18.58 -11.88
CA LYS A 33 -1.32 -19.24 -12.25
C LYS A 33 -2.13 -19.62 -11.00
N SER A 34 -3.22 -20.29 -11.20
CA SER A 34 -4.21 -20.67 -10.18
C SER A 34 -3.71 -21.58 -9.05
N ASP A 35 -2.52 -22.15 -9.17
CA ASP A 35 -1.85 -22.93 -8.12
C ASP A 35 -1.20 -22.04 -7.04
N ASP A 36 -0.93 -20.77 -7.33
CA ASP A 36 -0.39 -19.81 -6.36
C ASP A 36 -1.43 -19.36 -5.34
N ALA A 37 -1.04 -19.32 -4.06
CA ALA A 37 -1.94 -18.99 -2.96
C ALA A 37 -2.50 -17.57 -3.06
N LEU A 38 -1.66 -16.59 -3.39
CA LEU A 38 -2.11 -15.20 -3.54
C LEU A 38 -3.05 -15.05 -4.74
N TYR A 39 -2.77 -15.74 -5.85
CA TYR A 39 -3.67 -15.75 -7.02
C TYR A 39 -5.08 -16.19 -6.62
N ARG A 40 -5.20 -17.31 -5.91
CA ARG A 40 -6.49 -17.83 -5.43
C ARG A 40 -7.21 -16.86 -4.50
N GLU A 41 -6.47 -16.19 -3.61
CA GLU A 41 -7.04 -15.21 -2.69
C GLU A 41 -7.57 -13.97 -3.43
N LEU A 42 -6.85 -13.48 -4.44
CA LEU A 42 -7.28 -12.38 -5.30
C LEU A 42 -8.59 -12.72 -6.03
N ILE A 43 -8.67 -13.91 -6.62
CA ILE A 43 -9.90 -14.37 -7.31
C ILE A 43 -11.04 -14.51 -6.33
N LYS A 44 -10.82 -15.10 -5.13
CA LYS A 44 -11.85 -15.23 -4.09
C LYS A 44 -12.42 -13.86 -3.68
N LYS A 45 -11.60 -12.83 -3.65
CA LYS A 45 -12.01 -11.45 -3.36
C LYS A 45 -12.51 -10.67 -4.59
N LYS A 46 -12.68 -11.35 -5.73
CA LYS A 46 -13.16 -10.78 -7.00
C LYS A 46 -12.28 -9.63 -7.53
N ILE A 47 -11.00 -9.67 -7.23
CA ILE A 47 -10.02 -8.72 -7.79
C ILE A 47 -9.74 -9.12 -9.23
N ARG A 48 -9.68 -8.12 -10.12
CA ARG A 48 -9.29 -8.34 -11.51
C ARG A 48 -7.82 -8.73 -11.60
N VAL A 49 -7.54 -9.92 -12.14
CA VAL A 49 -6.19 -10.43 -12.35
C VAL A 49 -5.94 -10.59 -13.84
N LYS A 50 -4.80 -10.09 -14.31
CA LYS A 50 -4.31 -10.28 -15.67
C LYS A 50 -3.01 -11.09 -15.66
N GLU A 51 -3.01 -12.18 -16.37
CA GLU A 51 -1.80 -12.96 -16.60
C GLU A 51 -0.95 -12.29 -17.69
N VAL A 52 0.30 -12.01 -17.37
CA VAL A 52 1.26 -11.38 -18.28
C VAL A 52 2.62 -12.06 -18.15
N PRO A 53 3.44 -12.08 -19.22
CA PRO A 53 4.80 -12.61 -19.15
C PRO A 53 5.64 -11.90 -18.08
N LYS A 54 6.55 -12.64 -17.43
CA LYS A 54 7.41 -12.12 -16.37
C LYS A 54 8.22 -10.89 -16.79
N ARG A 55 8.71 -10.87 -18.04
CA ARG A 55 9.45 -9.73 -18.59
C ARG A 55 8.63 -8.44 -18.63
N ASP A 56 7.32 -8.56 -18.89
CA ASP A 56 6.43 -7.43 -19.02
C ASP A 56 6.14 -6.82 -17.63
N LEU A 57 6.13 -7.64 -16.57
CA LEU A 57 6.05 -7.17 -15.17
C LEU A 57 7.25 -6.28 -14.81
N GLY A 58 8.46 -6.70 -15.16
CA GLY A 58 9.68 -5.91 -14.95
C GLY A 58 9.61 -4.54 -15.64
N SER A 59 9.09 -4.53 -16.87
CA SER A 59 8.91 -3.29 -17.63
C SER A 59 7.88 -2.34 -17.01
N LEU A 60 6.82 -2.86 -16.38
CA LEU A 60 5.79 -2.04 -15.72
C LEU A 60 6.33 -1.26 -14.52
N VAL A 61 7.25 -1.85 -13.76
CA VAL A 61 7.77 -1.26 -12.50
C VAL A 61 9.24 -0.88 -12.58
N ASN A 62 9.87 -1.09 -13.74
CA ASN A 62 11.30 -0.88 -13.96
C ASN A 62 12.18 -1.57 -12.89
N SER A 63 11.83 -2.80 -12.53
CA SER A 63 12.49 -3.57 -11.48
C SER A 63 12.21 -5.06 -11.65
N ASP A 64 13.21 -5.90 -11.31
CA ASP A 64 13.06 -7.35 -11.28
C ASP A 64 12.59 -7.90 -9.93
N SER A 65 12.48 -7.04 -8.92
CA SER A 65 12.08 -7.42 -7.54
C SER A 65 10.57 -7.58 -7.34
N HIS A 66 9.79 -7.70 -8.42
CA HIS A 66 8.33 -7.76 -8.38
C HIS A 66 7.76 -9.09 -7.87
N GLN A 67 8.59 -10.12 -7.64
CA GLN A 67 8.13 -11.44 -7.16
C GLN A 67 6.96 -12.02 -7.97
N SER A 68 6.95 -11.76 -9.28
CA SER A 68 5.89 -12.14 -10.23
C SER A 68 4.52 -11.49 -10.00
N TYR A 69 4.44 -10.40 -9.22
CA TYR A 69 3.22 -9.66 -8.94
C TYR A 69 3.41 -8.15 -8.98
N VAL A 70 2.53 -7.47 -9.69
CA VAL A 70 2.40 -6.01 -9.73
C VAL A 70 0.91 -5.67 -9.60
N ALA A 71 0.56 -4.68 -8.81
CA ALA A 71 -0.82 -4.24 -8.66
C ALA A 71 -0.96 -2.73 -8.88
N ALA A 72 -2.01 -2.35 -9.59
CA ALA A 72 -2.47 -0.98 -9.65
C ALA A 72 -3.41 -0.71 -8.48
N VAL A 73 -3.05 0.22 -7.61
CA VAL A 73 -3.83 0.59 -6.43
C VAL A 73 -4.23 2.06 -6.47
N LYS A 74 -5.42 2.36 -6.00
CA LYS A 74 -5.86 3.75 -5.81
C LYS A 74 -4.99 4.41 -4.74
N GLU A 75 -4.49 5.59 -5.03
CA GLU A 75 -3.80 6.38 -4.03
C GLU A 75 -4.77 6.77 -2.90
N ARG A 76 -4.28 6.72 -1.66
CA ARG A 76 -4.96 7.42 -0.58
C ARG A 76 -4.59 8.88 -0.68
N GLY A 77 -5.57 9.77 -0.67
CA GLY A 77 -5.31 11.17 -0.39
C GLY A 77 -4.59 11.26 0.97
N GLN A 78 -3.50 12.00 1.01
CA GLN A 78 -2.91 12.33 2.31
C GLN A 78 -3.86 13.31 3.01
N PRO A 79 -4.30 13.04 4.25
CA PRO A 79 -5.08 14.00 5.00
C PRO A 79 -4.22 15.27 5.19
N ALA A 80 -4.78 16.43 4.90
CA ALA A 80 -4.08 17.67 5.19
C ALA A 80 -3.99 17.85 6.71
N LEU A 81 -2.85 18.35 7.19
CA LEU A 81 -2.67 18.66 8.62
C LEU A 81 -3.83 19.53 9.16
N LYS A 82 -4.30 20.46 8.34
CA LYS A 82 -5.44 21.32 8.68
C LYS A 82 -6.72 20.53 8.98
N ASP A 83 -7.00 19.48 8.20
CA ASP A 83 -8.20 18.64 8.40
C ASP A 83 -8.09 17.84 9.70
N PHE A 84 -6.87 17.33 10.00
CA PHE A 84 -6.62 16.70 11.29
C PHE A 84 -6.83 17.66 12.46
N LEU A 85 -6.26 18.87 12.39
CA LEU A 85 -6.42 19.88 13.46
C LEU A 85 -7.87 20.27 13.69
N VAL A 86 -8.69 20.29 12.65
CA VAL A 86 -10.13 20.56 12.77
C VAL A 86 -10.85 19.38 13.42
N SER A 87 -10.60 18.17 12.94
CA SER A 87 -11.29 16.96 13.44
C SER A 87 -10.89 16.56 14.85
N SER A 88 -9.68 16.92 15.29
CA SER A 88 -9.16 16.60 16.63
C SER A 88 -9.38 17.67 17.68
N ARG A 89 -10.05 18.76 17.32
CA ARG A 89 -10.22 19.94 18.20
C ARG A 89 -10.90 19.63 19.54
N ASP A 90 -11.84 18.71 19.53
CA ASP A 90 -12.63 18.34 20.72
C ASP A 90 -12.08 17.08 21.43
N ALA A 91 -10.95 16.55 21.00
CA ALA A 91 -10.29 15.43 21.65
C ALA A 91 -9.51 15.90 22.88
N ASP A 92 -9.64 15.18 23.99
CA ASP A 92 -8.92 15.48 25.23
C ASP A 92 -7.39 15.38 25.07
N LYS A 93 -6.94 14.48 24.22
CA LYS A 93 -5.51 14.24 23.94
C LYS A 93 -5.32 13.79 22.50
N ASN A 94 -4.24 14.25 21.91
CA ASN A 94 -3.75 13.76 20.61
C ASN A 94 -2.27 13.45 20.73
N LEU A 95 -1.86 12.32 20.17
CA LEU A 95 -0.45 11.93 20.09
C LEU A 95 0.02 12.10 18.64
N VAL A 96 0.92 13.05 18.43
CA VAL A 96 1.48 13.35 17.11
C VAL A 96 2.97 13.06 17.11
N VAL A 97 3.44 12.35 16.12
CA VAL A 97 4.87 12.07 15.90
C VAL A 97 5.32 12.81 14.65
N MET A 98 6.35 13.61 14.77
CA MET A 98 7.01 14.27 13.64
C MET A 98 8.38 13.63 13.42
N LEU A 99 8.64 13.21 12.19
CA LEU A 99 9.91 12.61 11.79
C LEU A 99 10.72 13.64 11.02
N ASP A 100 11.98 13.78 11.40
CA ASP A 100 12.93 14.61 10.68
C ASP A 100 14.05 13.74 10.10
N SER A 101 14.27 13.91 8.79
CA SER A 101 15.43 13.31 8.10
C SER A 101 15.52 11.79 8.18
N ILE A 102 14.40 11.07 8.14
CA ILE A 102 14.38 9.61 8.06
C ILE A 102 14.46 9.18 6.61
N TYR A 103 15.63 8.71 6.19
CA TYR A 103 15.90 8.33 4.80
C TYR A 103 15.78 6.82 4.54
N ASP A 104 16.01 5.99 5.54
CA ASP A 104 15.95 4.54 5.40
C ASP A 104 14.50 4.04 5.49
N PRO A 105 13.97 3.40 4.42
CA PRO A 105 12.61 2.85 4.43
C PRO A 105 12.35 1.80 5.52
N GLN A 106 13.37 1.04 5.94
CA GLN A 106 13.24 0.07 7.01
C GLN A 106 13.04 0.75 8.36
N ASN A 107 13.78 1.81 8.63
CA ASN A 107 13.63 2.62 9.84
C ASN A 107 12.26 3.31 9.85
N LEU A 108 11.85 3.91 8.74
CA LEU A 108 10.52 4.49 8.63
C LEU A 108 9.41 3.45 8.90
N GLY A 109 9.51 2.27 8.30
CA GLY A 109 8.56 1.19 8.52
C GLY A 109 8.51 0.71 9.97
N ALA A 110 9.65 0.61 10.65
CA ALA A 110 9.72 0.25 12.08
C ALA A 110 9.06 1.31 12.96
N ILE A 111 9.32 2.59 12.69
CA ILE A 111 8.71 3.71 13.42
C ILE A 111 7.19 3.72 13.21
N LEU A 112 6.70 3.56 11.99
CA LEU A 112 5.26 3.54 11.70
C LEU A 112 4.55 2.37 12.41
N ARG A 113 5.17 1.18 12.49
CA ARG A 113 4.63 0.06 13.26
C ARG A 113 4.55 0.37 14.75
N SER A 114 5.58 1.02 15.30
CA SER A 114 5.56 1.47 16.68
C SER A 114 4.49 2.52 16.94
N CYS A 115 4.33 3.47 16.04
CA CYS A 115 3.26 4.47 16.10
C CYS A 115 1.86 3.83 16.16
N GLU A 116 1.62 2.82 15.33
CA GLU A 116 0.36 2.06 15.34
C GLU A 116 0.14 1.36 16.69
N CYS A 117 1.16 0.71 17.23
CA CYS A 117 1.08 0.04 18.53
C CYS A 117 0.80 1.00 19.70
N PHE A 118 1.32 2.22 19.65
CA PHE A 118 1.13 3.23 20.68
C PHE A 118 -0.12 4.11 20.46
N GLY A 119 -0.90 3.86 19.43
CA GLY A 119 -2.10 4.64 19.16
C GLY A 119 -1.81 6.09 18.76
N VAL A 120 -0.76 6.30 17.96
CA VAL A 120 -0.45 7.64 17.42
C VAL A 120 -1.53 8.08 16.45
N ASP A 121 -2.05 9.28 16.64
CA ASP A 121 -3.15 9.83 15.84
C ASP A 121 -2.68 10.42 14.50
N LEU A 122 -1.45 10.95 14.47
CA LEU A 122 -0.87 11.55 13.27
C LEU A 122 0.64 11.34 13.24
N VAL A 123 1.18 10.97 12.07
CA VAL A 123 2.61 10.98 11.78
C VAL A 123 2.88 11.97 10.65
N ILE A 124 3.83 12.86 10.86
CA ILE A 124 4.31 13.85 9.88
C ILE A 124 5.73 13.45 9.47
N TYR A 125 6.02 13.32 8.16
CA TYR A 125 7.31 12.93 7.62
C TYR A 125 7.55 13.49 6.21
#